data_2d2c320d6fa990c20dda5de2d5a78252
#
_entry.id   2d2c320d6fa990c20dda5de2d5a78252
#
_cell.length_a   1.000
_cell.length_b   1.000
_cell.length_c   1.000
_cell.angle_alpha   90.00
_cell.angle_beta   90.00
_cell.angle_gamma   90.00
#
_symmetry.space_group_name_H-M   'P 1'
#
loop_
_entity.id
_entity.type
_entity.pdbx_description
1 polymer ?
#
loop_
_entity_poly.entity_id
_entity_poly.type
_entity_poly.pdbx_seq_one_letter_code
_entity_poly.pdbx_strand_id
1 'polypeptide(L)'
;FFLLILSIHFINAQPLSQRLDALLHEEVLKTSEVGIAVFDLTAGESVYRYQDDKLYRPASVEKIITSVTALVQLGADYTMDTSLRYRGKIENDTLKGSLYLIGGFDPEFMDEDLDRLVDALVSKGIRYVTDTLAADVSMTDSVYWGSGWCWDDTPYSFQPYLSPLMLNRGCVDVSVSPAQK
;
A
#
# COMPACT_ATOMS: atom_id res chain seq x y z
N PHE A 1 -64.23 -4.78 28.83
CA PHE A 1 -63.20 -5.55 28.06
C PHE A 1 -62.73 -4.73 26.89
N PHE A 2 -61.56 -4.11 27.06
CA PHE A 2 -60.87 -3.40 25.95
C PHE A 2 -59.93 -4.37 25.27
N LEU A 3 -60.20 -4.74 24.02
CA LEU A 3 -59.33 -5.58 23.22
C LEU A 3 -58.24 -4.67 22.60
N LEU A 4 -57.04 -4.75 23.11
CA LEU A 4 -55.85 -4.07 22.52
C LEU A 4 -55.37 -4.90 21.29
N ILE A 5 -55.70 -4.42 20.11
CA ILE A 5 -55.17 -5.01 18.85
C ILE A 5 -53.76 -4.46 18.66
N LEU A 6 -52.75 -5.29 19.01
CA LEU A 6 -51.36 -5.02 18.65
C LEU A 6 -51.17 -5.29 17.15
N SER A 7 -51.17 -4.23 16.35
CA SER A 7 -50.75 -4.34 14.97
C SER A 7 -49.24 -4.54 14.89
N ILE A 8 -48.81 -5.79 14.68
CA ILE A 8 -47.43 -6.12 14.37
C ILE A 8 -47.18 -5.65 12.93
N HIS A 9 -46.53 -4.48 12.79
CA HIS A 9 -45.99 -4.08 11.51
C HIS A 9 -44.78 -4.92 11.21
N PHE A 10 -44.92 -5.94 10.36
CA PHE A 10 -43.78 -6.59 9.73
C PHE A 10 -43.06 -5.55 8.86
N ILE A 11 -41.91 -5.09 9.31
CA ILE A 11 -40.99 -4.34 8.46
C ILE A 11 -40.50 -5.36 7.41
N ASN A 12 -41.15 -5.42 6.27
CA ASN A 12 -40.68 -6.17 5.10
C ASN A 12 -39.45 -5.42 4.56
N ALA A 13 -38.26 -5.79 5.02
CA ALA A 13 -37.04 -5.36 4.37
C ALA A 13 -37.05 -5.90 2.94
N GLN A 14 -36.93 -5.04 1.95
CA GLN A 14 -36.82 -5.46 0.54
C GLN A 14 -35.66 -6.43 0.39
N PRO A 15 -35.82 -7.53 -0.37
CA PRO A 15 -34.73 -8.42 -0.69
C PRO A 15 -33.54 -7.66 -1.28
N LEU A 16 -32.32 -8.12 -0.98
CA LEU A 16 -31.09 -7.47 -1.46
C LEU A 16 -31.09 -7.31 -2.98
N SER A 17 -31.56 -8.32 -3.71
CA SER A 17 -31.67 -8.28 -5.18
C SER A 17 -32.51 -7.10 -5.68
N GLN A 18 -33.70 -6.88 -5.10
CA GLN A 18 -34.56 -5.76 -5.49
C GLN A 18 -33.93 -4.39 -5.20
N ARG A 19 -33.16 -4.28 -4.11
CA ARG A 19 -32.43 -3.06 -3.79
C ARG A 19 -31.30 -2.80 -4.77
N LEU A 20 -30.57 -3.85 -5.19
CA LEU A 20 -29.52 -3.76 -6.19
C LEU A 20 -30.08 -3.44 -7.57
N ASP A 21 -31.20 -4.06 -7.97
CA ASP A 21 -31.89 -3.74 -9.21
C ASP A 21 -32.33 -2.27 -9.25
N ALA A 22 -32.82 -1.74 -8.13
CA ALA A 22 -33.20 -0.33 -8.04
C ALA A 22 -32.00 0.61 -8.23
N LEU A 23 -30.84 0.27 -7.68
CA LEU A 23 -29.61 1.07 -7.86
C LEU A 23 -29.19 1.18 -9.33
N LEU A 24 -29.40 0.11 -10.13
CA LEU A 24 -29.05 0.12 -11.56
C LEU A 24 -29.85 1.15 -12.39
N HIS A 25 -30.94 1.67 -11.84
CA HIS A 25 -31.75 2.70 -12.47
C HIS A 25 -31.37 4.12 -12.10
N GLU A 26 -30.38 4.31 -11.19
CA GLU A 26 -29.86 5.64 -10.84
C GLU A 26 -29.23 6.33 -12.04
N GLU A 27 -29.41 7.66 -12.13
CA GLU A 27 -28.98 8.46 -13.29
C GLU A 27 -27.49 8.28 -13.63
N VAL A 28 -26.61 8.21 -12.61
CA VAL A 28 -25.17 8.05 -12.78
C VAL A 28 -24.82 6.72 -13.44
N LEU A 29 -25.62 5.68 -13.23
CA LEU A 29 -25.38 4.34 -13.77
C LEU A 29 -25.95 4.13 -15.18
N LYS A 30 -26.84 5.02 -15.65
CA LYS A 30 -27.41 4.94 -17.00
C LYS A 30 -26.38 5.14 -18.11
N THR A 31 -25.32 5.89 -17.83
CA THR A 31 -24.22 6.19 -18.77
C THR A 31 -22.92 5.44 -18.43
N SER A 32 -22.96 4.56 -17.44
CA SER A 32 -21.82 3.81 -16.95
C SER A 32 -21.94 2.33 -17.29
N GLU A 33 -20.82 1.67 -17.49
CA GLU A 33 -20.77 0.21 -17.49
C GLU A 33 -20.70 -0.31 -16.06
N VAL A 34 -21.58 -1.24 -15.72
CA VAL A 34 -21.69 -1.79 -14.36
C VAL A 34 -21.69 -3.30 -14.41
N GLY A 35 -20.88 -3.92 -13.58
CA GLY A 35 -20.94 -5.35 -13.27
C GLY A 35 -21.06 -5.52 -11.75
N ILE A 36 -21.94 -6.42 -11.32
CA ILE A 36 -22.14 -6.71 -9.90
C ILE A 36 -22.13 -8.22 -9.70
N ALA A 37 -21.30 -8.69 -8.79
CA ALA A 37 -21.32 -10.07 -8.28
C ALA A 37 -21.33 -10.02 -6.75
N VAL A 38 -22.32 -10.63 -6.13
CA VAL A 38 -22.44 -10.78 -4.67
C VAL A 38 -22.47 -12.26 -4.34
N PHE A 39 -21.55 -12.68 -3.48
CA PHE A 39 -21.42 -14.07 -3.08
C PHE A 39 -21.55 -14.18 -1.56
N ASP A 40 -22.37 -15.10 -1.09
CA ASP A 40 -22.48 -15.42 0.34
C ASP A 40 -21.40 -16.47 0.69
N LEU A 41 -20.38 -16.03 1.43
CA LEU A 41 -19.29 -16.91 1.86
C LEU A 41 -19.74 -17.97 2.87
N THR A 42 -20.80 -17.70 3.63
CA THR A 42 -21.33 -18.64 4.64
C THR A 42 -22.17 -19.73 3.99
N ALA A 43 -23.06 -19.34 3.07
CA ALA A 43 -23.89 -20.29 2.32
C ALA A 43 -23.13 -20.95 1.16
N GLY A 44 -22.02 -20.35 0.72
CA GLY A 44 -21.23 -20.85 -0.42
C GLY A 44 -21.92 -20.65 -1.78
N GLU A 45 -22.79 -19.65 -1.90
CA GLU A 45 -23.60 -19.44 -3.10
C GLU A 45 -23.62 -17.99 -3.58
N SER A 46 -23.92 -17.81 -4.87
CA SER A 46 -24.10 -16.49 -5.47
C SER A 46 -25.48 -15.93 -5.11
N VAL A 47 -25.52 -14.75 -4.50
CA VAL A 47 -26.73 -14.05 -4.10
C VAL A 47 -27.27 -13.14 -5.20
N TYR A 48 -26.36 -12.52 -5.95
CA TYR A 48 -26.73 -11.60 -7.03
C TYR A 48 -25.65 -11.54 -8.10
N ARG A 49 -26.08 -11.47 -9.37
CA ARG A 49 -25.20 -11.35 -10.54
C ARG A 49 -25.83 -10.43 -11.57
N TYR A 50 -25.05 -9.45 -12.02
CA TYR A 50 -25.44 -8.56 -13.11
C TYR A 50 -24.22 -8.23 -13.95
N GLN A 51 -24.20 -8.65 -15.23
CA GLN A 51 -23.11 -8.41 -16.18
C GLN A 51 -21.70 -8.73 -15.60
N ASP A 52 -21.61 -9.69 -14.73
CA ASP A 52 -20.40 -10.05 -13.99
C ASP A 52 -19.41 -10.90 -14.82
N ASP A 53 -19.80 -11.29 -16.01
CA ASP A 53 -18.99 -12.00 -17.02
C ASP A 53 -18.27 -11.06 -18.00
N LYS A 54 -18.49 -9.75 -17.90
CA LYS A 54 -17.81 -8.76 -18.73
C LYS A 54 -16.45 -8.36 -18.18
N LEU A 55 -15.58 -7.92 -19.08
CA LEU A 55 -14.29 -7.34 -18.71
C LEU A 55 -14.45 -5.87 -18.38
N TYR A 56 -14.00 -5.50 -17.20
CA TYR A 56 -14.00 -4.13 -16.71
C TYR A 56 -12.56 -3.67 -16.44
N ARG A 57 -12.37 -2.35 -16.43
CA ARG A 57 -11.10 -1.76 -16.02
C ARG A 57 -11.00 -1.81 -14.48
N PRO A 58 -10.08 -2.61 -13.91
CA PRO A 58 -10.09 -2.89 -12.47
C PRO A 58 -9.60 -1.70 -11.63
N ALA A 59 -8.78 -0.81 -12.20
CA ALA A 59 -8.09 0.22 -11.44
C ALA A 59 -7.44 -0.37 -10.16
N SER A 60 -7.52 0.33 -9.02
CA SER A 60 -6.88 -0.10 -7.77
C SER A 60 -7.45 -1.38 -7.13
N VAL A 61 -8.60 -1.89 -7.58
CA VAL A 61 -9.10 -3.18 -7.07
C VAL A 61 -8.23 -4.36 -7.53
N GLU A 62 -7.40 -4.18 -8.56
CA GLU A 62 -6.39 -5.17 -8.96
C GLU A 62 -5.37 -5.46 -7.85
N LYS A 63 -5.16 -4.51 -6.93
CA LYS A 63 -4.30 -4.70 -5.76
C LYS A 63 -4.73 -5.87 -4.87
N ILE A 64 -6.02 -6.23 -4.89
CA ILE A 64 -6.53 -7.41 -4.18
C ILE A 64 -5.85 -8.69 -4.72
N ILE A 65 -5.77 -8.83 -6.04
CA ILE A 65 -5.13 -9.99 -6.68
C ILE A 65 -3.64 -10.01 -6.37
N THR A 66 -2.96 -8.86 -6.48
CA THR A 66 -1.55 -8.72 -6.13
C THR A 66 -1.29 -9.11 -4.67
N SER A 67 -2.12 -8.60 -3.73
CA SER A 67 -1.98 -8.88 -2.31
C SER A 67 -2.23 -10.35 -1.97
N VAL A 68 -3.27 -10.95 -2.55
CA VAL A 68 -3.56 -12.38 -2.36
C VAL A 68 -2.43 -13.24 -2.93
N THR A 69 -1.92 -12.88 -4.10
CA THR A 69 -0.79 -13.59 -4.72
C THR A 69 0.46 -13.51 -3.85
N ALA A 70 0.79 -12.32 -3.33
CA ALA A 70 1.91 -12.13 -2.42
C ALA A 70 1.72 -12.97 -1.15
N LEU A 71 0.54 -12.96 -0.53
CA LEU A 71 0.25 -13.75 0.65
C LEU A 71 0.41 -15.26 0.41
N VAL A 72 -0.06 -15.76 -0.74
CA VAL A 72 0.03 -17.17 -1.10
C VAL A 72 1.46 -17.59 -1.42
N GLN A 73 2.23 -16.73 -2.09
CA GLN A 73 3.60 -17.05 -2.53
C GLN A 73 4.65 -16.83 -1.44
N LEU A 74 4.51 -15.78 -0.66
CA LEU A 74 5.51 -15.36 0.32
C LEU A 74 5.14 -15.78 1.75
N GLY A 75 3.85 -15.99 2.02
CA GLY A 75 3.35 -16.27 3.37
C GLY A 75 3.02 -15.02 4.16
N ALA A 76 2.29 -15.21 5.28
CA ALA A 76 1.85 -14.12 6.14
C ALA A 76 2.99 -13.50 6.99
N ASP A 77 4.06 -14.26 7.19
CA ASP A 77 5.20 -13.84 8.02
C ASP A 77 6.34 -13.22 7.20
N TYR A 78 6.12 -13.00 5.89
CA TYR A 78 7.11 -12.35 5.05
C TYR A 78 7.33 -10.90 5.47
N THR A 79 8.59 -10.50 5.60
CA THR A 79 9.00 -9.14 5.95
C THR A 79 9.85 -8.50 4.85
N MET A 80 9.75 -7.19 4.74
CA MET A 80 10.61 -6.37 3.89
C MET A 80 11.60 -5.64 4.80
N ASP A 81 12.89 -6.01 4.73
CA ASP A 81 13.86 -5.57 5.72
C ASP A 81 14.85 -4.57 5.12
N THR A 82 14.84 -3.34 5.63
CA THR A 82 15.91 -2.38 5.42
C THR A 82 16.93 -2.49 6.56
N SER A 83 18.20 -2.57 6.24
CA SER A 83 19.24 -2.86 7.24
C SER A 83 20.51 -2.05 7.05
N LEU A 84 21.20 -1.77 8.17
CA LEU A 84 22.58 -1.25 8.15
C LEU A 84 23.58 -2.40 8.27
N ARG A 85 24.58 -2.40 7.39
CA ARG A 85 25.71 -3.31 7.42
C ARG A 85 27.01 -2.55 7.34
N TYR A 86 28.07 -3.09 7.93
CA TYR A 86 29.38 -2.46 7.84
C TYR A 86 30.46 -3.46 7.49
N ARG A 87 31.53 -2.94 6.90
CA ARG A 87 32.76 -3.66 6.62
C ARG A 87 33.95 -2.88 7.20
N GLY A 88 34.72 -3.51 8.06
CA GLY A 88 35.87 -2.87 8.71
C GLY A 88 35.97 -3.25 10.16
N LYS A 89 36.75 -2.47 10.93
CA LYS A 89 36.96 -2.66 12.37
C LYS A 89 36.43 -1.46 13.13
N ILE A 90 35.86 -1.71 14.29
CA ILE A 90 35.44 -0.67 15.22
C ILE A 90 36.59 -0.47 16.20
N GLU A 91 37.14 0.73 16.22
CA GLU A 91 38.22 1.14 17.12
C GLU A 91 37.79 2.41 17.87
N ASN A 92 37.66 2.32 19.17
CA ASN A 92 37.03 3.32 20.02
C ASN A 92 35.60 3.57 19.56
N ASP A 93 35.28 4.79 19.10
CA ASP A 93 33.96 5.21 18.57
C ASP A 93 33.92 5.33 17.03
N THR A 94 34.92 4.78 16.35
CA THR A 94 35.13 4.95 14.93
C THR A 94 35.11 3.61 14.20
N LEU A 95 34.26 3.48 13.20
CA LEU A 95 34.34 2.43 12.20
C LEU A 95 35.45 2.78 11.20
N LYS A 96 36.54 2.04 11.27
CA LYS A 96 37.60 2.04 10.25
C LYS A 96 37.16 1.19 9.08
N GLY A 97 36.38 1.78 8.17
CA GLY A 97 35.75 1.06 7.08
C GLY A 97 34.49 1.73 6.58
N SER A 98 33.67 0.97 5.87
CA SER A 98 32.49 1.44 5.14
C SER A 98 31.19 1.00 5.82
N LEU A 99 30.16 1.83 5.72
CA LEU A 99 28.81 1.59 6.18
C LEU A 99 27.86 1.53 4.99
N TYR A 100 26.95 0.57 5.00
CA TYR A 100 26.00 0.33 3.92
C TYR A 100 24.59 0.33 4.47
N LEU A 101 23.71 1.16 3.90
CA LEU A 101 22.27 1.08 4.11
C LEU A 101 21.70 0.23 2.98
N ILE A 102 21.22 -0.98 3.31
CA ILE A 102 20.71 -1.97 2.35
C ILE A 102 19.20 -1.81 2.28
N GLY A 103 18.68 -1.48 1.11
CA GLY A 103 17.25 -1.37 0.87
C GLY A 103 16.58 -2.73 0.64
N GLY A 104 15.42 -2.94 1.24
CA GLY A 104 14.63 -4.17 1.17
C GLY A 104 13.24 -4.01 0.57
N PHE A 105 12.98 -2.95 -0.18
CA PHE A 105 11.65 -2.63 -0.71
C PHE A 105 10.57 -2.39 0.37
N ASP A 106 10.98 -1.94 1.56
CA ASP A 106 10.03 -1.55 2.59
C ASP A 106 9.37 -0.22 2.23
N PRO A 107 8.07 -0.19 1.86
CA PRO A 107 7.38 1.04 1.48
C PRO A 107 7.02 1.93 2.67
N GLU A 108 7.11 1.39 3.88
CA GLU A 108 6.82 2.09 5.14
C GLU A 108 8.10 2.46 5.91
N PHE A 109 9.27 2.45 5.25
CA PHE A 109 10.53 2.92 5.83
C PHE A 109 10.50 4.45 5.93
N MET A 110 10.34 4.95 7.17
CA MET A 110 10.14 6.35 7.48
C MET A 110 11.36 6.95 8.18
N ASP A 111 11.38 8.26 8.43
CA ASP A 111 12.45 8.95 9.14
C ASP A 111 12.72 8.34 10.52
N GLU A 112 11.66 7.95 11.24
CA GLU A 112 11.78 7.32 12.55
C GLU A 112 12.48 5.95 12.50
N ASP A 113 12.33 5.23 11.39
CA ASP A 113 13.01 3.95 11.18
C ASP A 113 14.49 4.18 10.92
N LEU A 114 14.83 5.20 10.12
CA LEU A 114 16.20 5.60 9.88
C LEU A 114 16.87 6.05 11.19
N ASP A 115 16.18 6.83 12.00
CA ASP A 115 16.67 7.25 13.33
C ASP A 115 16.94 6.04 14.23
N ARG A 116 16.05 5.05 14.26
CA ARG A 116 16.27 3.79 15.01
C ARG A 116 17.49 3.03 14.53
N LEU A 117 17.76 3.00 13.23
CA LEU A 117 18.98 2.39 12.69
C LEU A 117 20.24 3.15 13.10
N VAL A 118 20.19 4.49 13.10
CA VAL A 118 21.29 5.34 13.58
C VAL A 118 21.54 5.14 15.09
N ASP A 119 20.49 5.10 15.89
CA ASP A 119 20.58 4.84 17.33
C ASP A 119 21.19 3.45 17.60
N ALA A 120 20.87 2.46 16.79
CA ALA A 120 21.48 1.13 16.88
C ALA A 120 22.99 1.16 16.57
N LEU A 121 23.44 2.01 15.63
CA LEU A 121 24.89 2.22 15.38
C LEU A 121 25.57 2.87 16.58
N VAL A 122 24.97 3.92 17.10
CA VAL A 122 25.50 4.63 18.28
C VAL A 122 25.58 3.70 19.49
N SER A 123 24.56 2.85 19.69
CA SER A 123 24.54 1.85 20.75
C SER A 123 25.63 0.78 20.60
N LYS A 124 26.07 0.50 19.36
CA LYS A 124 27.25 -0.35 19.07
C LYS A 124 28.59 0.38 19.26
N GLY A 125 28.55 1.65 19.66
CA GLY A 125 29.73 2.50 19.86
C GLY A 125 30.28 3.12 18.58
N ILE A 126 29.52 3.13 17.48
CA ILE A 126 29.96 3.73 16.21
C ILE A 126 29.41 5.16 16.14
N ARG A 127 30.29 6.15 16.13
CA ARG A 127 29.97 7.57 15.95
C ARG A 127 30.58 8.18 14.69
N TYR A 128 31.64 7.59 14.21
CA TYR A 128 32.36 8.03 13.03
C TYR A 128 32.59 6.88 12.05
N VAL A 129 32.57 7.19 10.77
CA VAL A 129 32.87 6.25 9.67
C VAL A 129 33.97 6.89 8.83
N THR A 130 35.04 6.14 8.54
CA THR A 130 36.23 6.71 7.85
C THR A 130 36.18 6.60 6.35
N ASP A 131 35.51 5.57 5.80
CA ASP A 131 35.58 5.33 4.36
C ASP A 131 34.29 5.74 3.67
N THR A 132 33.48 4.79 3.26
CA THR A 132 32.28 5.02 2.44
C THR A 132 31.00 4.90 3.27
N LEU A 133 30.09 5.82 3.06
CA LEU A 133 28.66 5.64 3.37
C LEU A 133 27.95 5.41 2.05
N ALA A 134 27.37 4.21 1.87
CA ALA A 134 26.71 3.82 0.64
C ALA A 134 25.26 3.38 0.88
N ALA A 135 24.37 3.78 -0.02
CA ALA A 135 23.03 3.21 -0.16
C ALA A 135 23.07 2.07 -1.18
N ASP A 136 22.67 0.89 -0.76
CA ASP A 136 22.64 -0.31 -1.62
C ASP A 136 21.21 -0.56 -2.11
N VAL A 137 20.99 -0.39 -3.39
CA VAL A 137 19.73 -0.61 -4.10
C VAL A 137 19.85 -1.76 -5.11
N SER A 138 20.85 -2.63 -4.94
CA SER A 138 21.17 -3.71 -5.89
C SER A 138 20.17 -4.87 -5.88
N MET A 139 19.14 -4.83 -5.03
CA MET A 139 18.10 -5.86 -4.95
C MET A 139 17.26 -5.93 -6.24
N THR A 140 17.22 -4.86 -7.04
CA THR A 140 16.56 -4.82 -8.34
C THR A 140 17.47 -4.22 -9.40
N ASP A 141 17.00 -4.22 -10.65
CA ASP A 141 17.63 -3.49 -11.75
C ASP A 141 17.46 -1.97 -11.59
N SER A 142 17.97 -1.20 -12.55
CA SER A 142 17.89 0.26 -12.56
C SER A 142 16.61 0.79 -13.23
N VAL A 143 15.59 -0.03 -13.38
CA VAL A 143 14.30 0.39 -13.93
C VAL A 143 13.39 0.86 -12.80
N TYR A 144 13.39 2.16 -12.56
CA TYR A 144 12.62 2.80 -11.48
C TYR A 144 11.19 3.15 -11.89
N TRP A 145 10.82 2.91 -13.15
CA TRP A 145 9.56 3.33 -13.73
C TRP A 145 8.92 2.20 -14.53
N GLY A 146 7.67 1.87 -14.24
CA GLY A 146 6.95 0.81 -14.93
C GLY A 146 6.60 1.15 -16.36
N SER A 147 6.72 0.19 -17.27
CA SER A 147 6.24 0.34 -18.64
C SER A 147 4.73 0.59 -18.66
N GLY A 148 4.31 1.62 -19.40
CA GLY A 148 2.89 2.02 -19.48
C GLY A 148 2.40 2.92 -18.34
N TRP A 149 3.27 3.30 -17.40
CA TRP A 149 2.94 4.32 -16.41
C TRP A 149 2.85 5.69 -17.06
N CYS A 150 1.88 6.51 -16.63
CA CYS A 150 1.66 7.83 -17.18
C CYS A 150 2.60 8.86 -16.53
N TRP A 151 3.24 9.71 -17.34
CA TRP A 151 4.19 10.72 -16.88
C TRP A 151 3.53 11.80 -16.01
N ASP A 152 2.23 12.07 -16.22
CA ASP A 152 1.44 13.04 -15.49
C ASP A 152 0.99 12.56 -14.10
N ASP A 153 1.18 11.29 -13.77
CA ASP A 153 0.97 10.75 -12.44
C ASP A 153 2.16 10.99 -11.50
N THR A 154 3.33 11.39 -12.03
CA THR A 154 4.58 11.60 -11.25
C THR A 154 4.43 12.52 -10.03
N PRO A 155 3.63 13.61 -10.04
CA PRO A 155 3.50 14.49 -8.89
C PRO A 155 2.70 13.88 -7.72
N TYR A 156 2.06 12.74 -7.95
CA TYR A 156 1.17 12.15 -6.96
C TYR A 156 1.88 11.09 -6.11
N SER A 157 1.60 11.10 -4.83
CA SER A 157 2.19 10.17 -3.85
C SER A 157 1.86 8.69 -4.09
N PHE A 158 0.86 8.38 -4.92
CA PHE A 158 0.51 7.01 -5.26
C PHE A 158 1.41 6.42 -6.36
N GLN A 159 2.29 7.21 -6.98
CA GLN A 159 3.18 6.76 -8.06
C GLN A 159 4.63 7.23 -7.86
N PRO A 160 5.28 6.84 -6.75
CA PRO A 160 6.69 7.12 -6.53
C PRO A 160 7.57 6.33 -7.51
N TYR A 161 8.79 6.77 -7.74
CA TYR A 161 9.81 5.95 -8.38
C TYR A 161 10.12 4.73 -7.51
N LEU A 162 10.19 3.55 -8.14
CA LEU A 162 10.48 2.30 -7.43
C LEU A 162 11.97 2.19 -7.14
N SER A 163 12.30 1.97 -5.88
CA SER A 163 13.67 1.68 -5.44
C SER A 163 13.61 0.72 -4.24
N PRO A 164 14.57 -0.21 -4.11
CA PRO A 164 14.69 -1.01 -2.90
C PRO A 164 14.86 -0.18 -1.63
N LEU A 165 15.39 1.03 -1.76
CA LEU A 165 15.52 1.98 -0.65
C LEU A 165 14.65 3.20 -0.95
N MET A 166 13.50 3.27 -0.29
CA MET A 166 12.58 4.41 -0.33
C MET A 166 12.39 4.92 1.09
N LEU A 167 12.68 6.18 1.31
CA LEU A 167 12.37 6.87 2.55
C LEU A 167 11.07 7.67 2.37
N ASN A 168 10.23 7.70 3.40
CA ASN A 168 8.98 8.46 3.41
C ASN A 168 8.10 8.16 2.18
N ARG A 169 7.99 6.86 1.81
CA ARG A 169 7.20 6.40 0.65
C ARG A 169 7.67 6.99 -0.68
N GLY A 170 8.94 7.40 -0.78
CA GLY A 170 9.49 8.06 -1.96
C GLY A 170 8.92 9.47 -2.22
N CYS A 171 8.37 10.12 -1.20
CA CYS A 171 7.75 11.44 -1.28
C CYS A 171 8.57 12.50 -0.57
N VAL A 172 8.41 13.75 -0.98
CA VAL A 172 8.96 14.92 -0.30
C VAL A 172 7.85 15.95 -0.06
N ASP A 173 7.89 16.60 1.09
CA ASP A 173 7.00 17.71 1.40
C ASP A 173 7.60 19.01 0.89
N VAL A 174 6.82 19.76 0.13
CA VAL A 174 7.24 21.06 -0.41
C VAL A 174 6.41 22.17 0.21
N SER A 175 7.08 23.06 0.95
CA SER A 175 6.45 24.27 1.50
C SER A 175 6.89 25.50 0.71
N VAL A 176 5.91 26.32 0.30
CA VAL A 176 6.15 27.56 -0.40
C VAL A 176 5.67 28.74 0.47
N SER A 177 6.57 29.68 0.77
CA SER A 177 6.24 30.91 1.50
C SER A 177 6.64 32.15 0.69
N PRO A 178 5.94 33.29 0.81
CA PRO A 178 6.37 34.54 0.23
C PRO A 178 7.73 34.95 0.79
N ALA A 179 8.63 35.41 -0.07
CA ALA A 179 9.88 35.99 0.40
C ALA A 179 9.57 37.25 1.23
N GLN A 180 10.18 37.40 2.41
CA GLN A 180 10.18 38.66 3.11
C GLN A 180 10.97 39.66 2.25
N LYS A 181 10.36 40.82 1.94
CA LYS A 181 10.98 41.91 1.21
C LYS A 181 11.98 42.63 2.10
#